data_397eaaf6d55739396d1fe0c40363c664
#
_entry.id   397eaaf6d55739396d1fe0c40363c664
#
_cell.length_a   1.000
_cell.length_b   1.000
_cell.length_c   1.000
_cell.angle_alpha   90.00
_cell.angle_beta   90.00
_cell.angle_gamma   90.00
#
_symmetry.space_group_name_H-M   'P 1'
#
loop_
_entity.id
_entity.type
_entity.pdbx_description
1 polymer ?
#
loop_
_entity_poly.entity_id
_entity_poly.type
_entity_poly.pdbx_seq_one_letter_code
_entity_poly.pdbx_strand_id
1 'polypeptide(L)'
;MFTISDLEQLQAEHPEWQMELVDGDILIMGPSDYISEEIGAELIRLLGNWVRPRKLGRVTGSSAGFILPQLETENDNKIEPEKRNLRAPDVSFVRAERLKISQRDFVELVPDLIVEIKSKSDKIKPLEEKIQLFLQLGCVVGILIDPDKLTLTVYRLNQEPIILKNNDQLTLPDLLPGWELTVSELWPPVFE
;
A
#
# COMPACT_ATOMS: atom_id res chain seq x y z
N MET A 1 6.54 4.84 23.79
CA MET A 1 6.52 3.97 22.60
C MET A 1 5.21 3.21 22.66
N PHE A 2 4.35 3.38 21.66
CA PHE A 2 3.07 2.70 21.58
C PHE A 2 3.22 1.32 20.96
N THR A 3 2.29 0.43 21.28
CA THR A 3 2.19 -0.93 20.78
C THR A 3 0.97 -1.09 19.88
N ILE A 4 0.84 -2.21 19.19
CA ILE A 4 -0.39 -2.57 18.43
C ILE A 4 -1.61 -2.54 19.35
N SER A 5 -1.48 -3.08 20.58
CA SER A 5 -2.57 -3.09 21.56
C SER A 5 -3.01 -1.68 21.98
N ASP A 6 -2.05 -0.74 22.13
CA ASP A 6 -2.38 0.65 22.43
C ASP A 6 -3.14 1.31 21.27
N LEU A 7 -2.73 1.01 20.02
CA LEU A 7 -3.43 1.50 18.82
C LEU A 7 -4.84 0.92 18.73
N GLU A 8 -5.03 -0.38 18.99
CA GLU A 8 -6.35 -1.03 18.99
C GLU A 8 -7.27 -0.42 20.04
N GLN A 9 -6.74 -0.09 21.23
CA GLN A 9 -7.50 0.59 22.27
C GLN A 9 -7.92 1.99 21.82
N LEU A 10 -6.99 2.78 21.27
CA LEU A 10 -7.30 4.11 20.74
C LEU A 10 -8.29 4.03 19.57
N GLN A 11 -8.20 3.01 18.70
CA GLN A 11 -9.15 2.81 17.61
C GLN A 11 -10.55 2.48 18.15
N ALA A 12 -10.66 1.77 19.26
CA ALA A 12 -11.94 1.50 19.89
C ALA A 12 -12.56 2.75 20.54
N GLU A 13 -11.73 3.65 21.07
CA GLU A 13 -12.16 4.94 21.65
C GLU A 13 -12.48 5.99 20.57
N HIS A 14 -11.76 5.92 19.41
CA HIS A 14 -11.85 6.84 18.28
C HIS A 14 -12.03 6.09 16.96
N PRO A 15 -13.19 5.46 16.74
CA PRO A 15 -13.43 4.64 15.55
C PRO A 15 -13.40 5.44 14.23
N GLU A 16 -13.51 6.75 14.31
CA GLU A 16 -13.43 7.66 13.17
C GLU A 16 -11.98 8.02 12.76
N TRP A 17 -10.97 7.65 13.55
CA TRP A 17 -9.59 7.95 13.23
C TRP A 17 -8.97 6.88 12.33
N GLN A 18 -8.28 7.30 11.29
CA GLN A 18 -7.33 6.46 10.58
C GLN A 18 -5.97 6.58 11.22
N MET A 19 -5.40 5.44 11.62
CA MET A 19 -4.13 5.41 12.35
C MET A 19 -3.17 4.39 11.77
N GLU A 20 -1.88 4.75 11.78
CA GLU A 20 -0.76 3.83 11.57
C GLU A 20 0.14 3.83 12.81
N LEU A 21 0.83 2.73 13.07
CA LEU A 21 1.88 2.64 14.08
C LEU A 21 3.23 2.54 13.36
N VAL A 22 4.10 3.51 13.61
CA VAL A 22 5.40 3.64 12.94
C VAL A 22 6.48 3.83 13.99
N ASP A 23 7.33 2.84 14.16
CA ASP A 23 8.46 2.86 15.10
C ASP A 23 8.07 3.26 16.53
N GLY A 24 6.87 2.86 16.95
CA GLY A 24 6.31 3.15 18.26
C GLY A 24 5.60 4.49 18.40
N ASP A 25 5.42 5.23 17.31
CA ASP A 25 4.63 6.45 17.26
C ASP A 25 3.32 6.19 16.50
N ILE A 26 2.19 6.69 17.04
CA ILE A 26 0.90 6.62 16.38
C ILE A 26 0.74 7.85 15.48
N LEU A 27 0.57 7.60 14.19
CA LEU A 27 0.23 8.60 13.19
C LEU A 27 -1.27 8.61 12.98
N ILE A 28 -1.90 9.76 13.17
CA ILE A 28 -3.32 9.96 12.88
C ILE A 28 -3.42 10.68 11.55
N MET A 29 -4.16 10.09 10.62
CA MET A 29 -4.33 10.61 9.26
C MET A 29 -5.71 11.26 9.13
N GLY A 30 -5.74 12.43 8.49
CA GLY A 30 -6.97 13.08 8.08
C GLY A 30 -7.46 12.57 6.72
N PRO A 31 -8.61 13.08 6.24
CA PRO A 31 -9.08 12.78 4.88
C PRO A 31 -8.08 13.27 3.83
N SER A 32 -7.90 12.45 2.79
CA SER A 32 -7.08 12.78 1.62
C SER A 32 -7.79 13.76 0.68
N ASP A 33 -7.10 14.24 -0.35
CA ASP A 33 -7.75 15.04 -1.39
C ASP A 33 -8.57 14.17 -2.36
N TYR A 34 -9.53 14.81 -3.03
CA TYR A 34 -10.50 14.12 -3.88
C TYR A 34 -9.85 13.35 -5.05
N ILE A 35 -8.84 13.94 -5.69
CA ILE A 35 -8.15 13.34 -6.85
C ILE A 35 -7.41 12.07 -6.46
N SER A 36 -6.69 12.09 -5.34
CA SER A 36 -5.96 10.93 -4.85
C SER A 36 -6.90 9.77 -4.53
N GLU A 37 -8.05 10.04 -3.91
CA GLU A 37 -9.07 9.03 -3.61
C GLU A 37 -9.74 8.49 -4.88
N GLU A 38 -10.01 9.33 -5.87
CA GLU A 38 -10.59 8.91 -7.15
C GLU A 38 -9.64 7.99 -7.93
N ILE A 39 -8.35 8.32 -7.95
CA ILE A 39 -7.30 7.47 -8.54
C ILE A 39 -7.22 6.12 -7.80
N GLY A 40 -7.24 6.14 -6.47
CA GLY A 40 -7.24 4.94 -5.65
C GLY A 40 -8.43 4.02 -5.94
N ALA A 41 -9.64 4.61 -6.00
CA ALA A 41 -10.87 3.88 -6.32
C ALA A 41 -10.82 3.26 -7.72
N GLU A 42 -10.33 4.00 -8.72
CA GLU A 42 -10.19 3.50 -10.08
C GLU A 42 -9.17 2.36 -10.18
N LEU A 43 -8.01 2.50 -9.54
CA LEU A 43 -7.00 1.45 -9.51
C LEU A 43 -7.53 0.17 -8.83
N ILE A 44 -8.24 0.30 -7.71
CA ILE A 44 -8.88 -0.83 -7.02
C ILE A 44 -9.88 -1.51 -7.96
N ARG A 45 -10.68 -0.75 -8.71
CA ARG A 45 -11.64 -1.27 -9.69
C ARG A 45 -10.92 -2.06 -10.79
N LEU A 46 -9.88 -1.50 -11.38
CA LEU A 46 -9.11 -2.12 -12.47
C LEU A 46 -8.42 -3.40 -12.02
N LEU A 47 -7.73 -3.37 -10.86
CA LEU A 47 -7.11 -4.56 -10.27
C LEU A 47 -8.16 -5.60 -9.87
N GLY A 48 -9.25 -5.17 -9.21
CA GLY A 48 -10.31 -6.06 -8.75
C GLY A 48 -11.01 -6.80 -9.89
N ASN A 49 -11.25 -6.13 -11.01
CA ASN A 49 -11.85 -6.72 -12.23
C ASN A 49 -10.97 -7.81 -12.84
N TRP A 50 -9.66 -7.74 -12.68
CA TRP A 50 -8.74 -8.79 -13.14
C TRP A 50 -8.57 -9.90 -12.12
N VAL A 51 -8.29 -9.51 -10.88
CA VAL A 51 -7.90 -10.42 -9.78
C VAL A 51 -9.04 -11.33 -9.36
N ARG A 52 -10.24 -10.76 -9.14
CA ARG A 52 -11.35 -11.49 -8.52
C ARG A 52 -11.91 -12.62 -9.37
N PRO A 53 -12.20 -12.45 -10.68
CA PRO A 53 -12.70 -13.55 -11.53
C PRO A 53 -11.68 -14.68 -11.70
N ARG A 54 -10.38 -14.33 -11.65
CA ARG A 54 -9.26 -15.27 -11.81
C ARG A 54 -8.81 -15.90 -10.51
N LYS A 55 -9.39 -15.47 -9.38
CA LYS A 55 -9.05 -15.94 -8.03
C LYS A 55 -7.56 -15.80 -7.68
N LEU A 56 -6.91 -14.75 -8.20
CA LEU A 56 -5.48 -14.52 -8.03
C LEU A 56 -5.12 -14.02 -6.62
N GLY A 57 -6.05 -13.38 -5.92
CA GLY A 57 -5.78 -12.82 -4.61
C GLY A 57 -6.86 -11.84 -4.15
N ARG A 58 -6.43 -10.89 -3.33
CA ARG A 58 -7.27 -9.88 -2.70
C ARG A 58 -6.70 -8.50 -2.94
N VAL A 59 -7.56 -7.56 -3.30
CA VAL A 59 -7.23 -6.14 -3.43
C VAL A 59 -7.95 -5.40 -2.31
N THR A 60 -7.25 -4.49 -1.63
CA THR A 60 -7.81 -3.63 -0.57
C THR A 60 -7.40 -2.18 -0.76
N GLY A 61 -8.17 -1.28 -0.15
CA GLY A 61 -7.92 0.17 -0.15
C GLY A 61 -7.24 0.65 1.13
N SER A 62 -7.18 1.96 1.30
CA SER A 62 -6.37 2.71 2.25
C SER A 62 -6.60 2.43 3.75
N SER A 63 -7.68 1.73 4.11
CA SER A 63 -7.98 1.41 5.52
C SER A 63 -7.63 -0.03 5.91
N ALA A 64 -7.02 -0.81 5.03
CA ALA A 64 -6.59 -2.18 5.34
C ALA A 64 -5.25 -2.16 6.07
N GLY A 65 -5.24 -2.48 7.36
CA GLY A 65 -4.05 -2.50 8.19
C GLY A 65 -3.27 -3.81 8.08
N PHE A 66 -1.94 -3.68 7.92
CA PHE A 66 -0.98 -4.78 7.88
C PHE A 66 0.00 -4.64 9.03
N ILE A 67 0.06 -5.65 9.91
CA ILE A 67 1.09 -5.76 10.94
C ILE A 67 2.34 -6.31 10.27
N LEU A 68 3.37 -5.48 10.19
CA LEU A 68 4.61 -5.82 9.51
C LEU A 68 5.58 -6.56 10.44
N PRO A 69 6.37 -7.52 9.91
CA PRO A 69 7.46 -8.10 10.66
C PRO A 69 8.54 -7.03 10.94
N GLN A 70 9.36 -7.27 11.96
CA GLN A 70 10.55 -6.44 12.19
C GLN A 70 11.62 -6.76 11.15
N LEU A 71 12.37 -5.74 10.72
CA LEU A 71 13.60 -5.97 10.00
C LEU A 71 14.61 -6.63 10.95
N GLU A 72 15.16 -7.78 10.57
CA GLU A 72 16.22 -8.42 11.32
C GLU A 72 17.46 -7.51 11.30
N THR A 73 17.86 -7.01 12.46
CA THR A 73 19.15 -6.34 12.62
C THR A 73 20.14 -7.34 13.17
N GLU A 74 21.38 -7.31 12.70
CA GLU A 74 22.45 -8.29 13.08
C GLU A 74 22.69 -8.42 14.61
N ASN A 75 22.13 -7.52 15.41
CA ASN A 75 22.32 -7.45 16.85
C ASN A 75 21.11 -7.86 17.71
N ASP A 76 19.94 -8.10 17.13
CA ASP A 76 18.73 -8.38 17.90
C ASP A 76 18.27 -9.83 17.75
N ASN A 77 18.78 -10.71 18.63
CA ASN A 77 18.26 -12.07 18.81
C ASN A 77 16.90 -12.13 19.54
N LYS A 78 16.20 -11.01 19.69
CA LYS A 78 14.87 -10.94 20.30
C LYS A 78 13.92 -10.16 19.40
N ILE A 79 12.92 -10.87 18.88
CA ILE A 79 11.71 -10.24 18.33
C ILE A 79 11.06 -9.53 19.53
N GLU A 80 11.08 -8.19 19.53
CA GLU A 80 10.32 -7.39 20.48
C GLU A 80 8.92 -7.17 19.91
N PRO A 81 7.88 -7.90 20.36
CA PRO A 81 6.52 -7.76 19.83
C PRO A 81 6.00 -6.31 19.89
N GLU A 82 6.59 -5.53 20.79
CA GLU A 82 6.21 -4.14 21.06
C GLU A 82 6.69 -3.15 19.98
N LYS A 83 7.62 -3.54 19.10
CA LYS A 83 8.17 -2.67 18.04
C LYS A 83 7.61 -2.97 16.65
N ARG A 84 6.47 -3.65 16.55
CA ARG A 84 5.85 -3.92 15.26
C ARG A 84 5.23 -2.66 14.68
N ASN A 85 5.40 -2.48 13.37
CA ASN A 85 4.70 -1.44 12.61
C ASN A 85 3.34 -1.96 12.13
N LEU A 86 2.33 -1.09 12.19
CA LEU A 86 1.05 -1.30 11.53
C LEU A 86 0.91 -0.23 10.45
N ARG A 87 0.84 -0.67 9.20
CA ARG A 87 0.79 0.23 8.04
C ARG A 87 -0.42 -0.08 7.17
N ALA A 88 -0.97 0.97 6.57
CA ALA A 88 -2.11 0.89 5.66
C ALA A 88 -1.75 1.60 4.34
N PRO A 89 -1.36 0.86 3.29
CA PRO A 89 -1.13 1.41 1.96
C PRO A 89 -2.44 1.87 1.32
N ASP A 90 -2.38 2.87 0.43
CA ASP A 90 -3.57 3.37 -0.29
C ASP A 90 -4.24 2.28 -1.12
N VAL A 91 -3.45 1.44 -1.79
CA VAL A 91 -3.94 0.22 -2.44
C VAL A 91 -2.99 -0.92 -2.16
N SER A 92 -3.52 -2.12 -1.92
CA SER A 92 -2.70 -3.31 -1.75
C SER A 92 -3.24 -4.53 -2.47
N PHE A 93 -2.36 -5.46 -2.81
CA PHE A 93 -2.73 -6.79 -3.31
C PHE A 93 -1.98 -7.88 -2.56
N VAL A 94 -2.70 -8.92 -2.19
CA VAL A 94 -2.17 -10.14 -1.55
C VAL A 94 -2.59 -11.34 -2.37
N ARG A 95 -1.63 -12.20 -2.73
CA ARG A 95 -1.88 -13.46 -3.46
C ARG A 95 -2.78 -14.40 -2.68
N ALA A 96 -3.61 -15.14 -3.40
CA ALA A 96 -4.60 -16.05 -2.83
C ALA A 96 -4.00 -17.14 -1.93
N GLU A 97 -2.83 -17.66 -2.28
CA GLU A 97 -2.14 -18.69 -1.49
C GLU A 97 -1.64 -18.17 -0.13
N ARG A 98 -1.39 -16.85 -0.01
CA ARG A 98 -0.90 -16.23 1.24
C ARG A 98 -2.02 -15.79 2.17
N LEU A 99 -3.20 -15.50 1.63
CA LEU A 99 -4.39 -15.09 2.41
C LEU A 99 -5.65 -15.76 1.87
N LYS A 100 -5.86 -17.03 2.22
CA LYS A 100 -6.99 -17.83 1.75
C LYS A 100 -8.34 -17.32 2.21
N ILE A 101 -8.42 -16.82 3.45
CA ILE A 101 -9.65 -16.31 4.08
C ILE A 101 -9.41 -14.90 4.58
N SER A 102 -10.33 -13.97 4.26
CA SER A 102 -10.30 -12.61 4.81
C SER A 102 -10.57 -12.63 6.30
N GLN A 103 -9.78 -11.85 7.04
CA GLN A 103 -9.94 -11.65 8.48
C GLN A 103 -10.66 -10.33 8.76
N ARG A 104 -11.23 -10.19 9.94
CA ARG A 104 -11.86 -8.93 10.38
C ARG A 104 -10.89 -8.04 11.15
N ASP A 105 -9.74 -8.59 11.53
CA ASP A 105 -8.68 -7.89 12.24
C ASP A 105 -7.58 -7.44 11.28
N PHE A 106 -6.58 -6.73 11.79
CA PHE A 106 -5.36 -6.46 11.05
C PHE A 106 -4.67 -7.76 10.64
N VAL A 107 -4.02 -7.75 9.49
CA VAL A 107 -3.42 -8.96 8.92
C VAL A 107 -1.93 -8.96 9.13
N GLU A 108 -1.40 -10.02 9.80
CA GLU A 108 0.04 -10.21 9.98
C GLU A 108 0.69 -10.76 8.71
N LEU A 109 0.93 -9.91 7.74
CA LEU A 109 1.69 -10.22 6.53
C LEU A 109 2.13 -8.94 5.81
N VAL A 110 3.09 -9.09 4.91
CA VAL A 110 3.49 -8.05 3.97
C VAL A 110 2.74 -8.28 2.65
N PRO A 111 1.98 -7.32 2.11
CA PRO A 111 1.34 -7.43 0.79
C PRO A 111 2.36 -7.71 -0.32
N ASP A 112 1.90 -8.36 -1.40
CA ASP A 112 2.75 -8.62 -2.57
C ASP A 112 2.92 -7.37 -3.46
N LEU A 113 1.91 -6.50 -3.46
CA LEU A 113 1.92 -5.17 -4.09
C LEU A 113 1.39 -4.14 -3.10
N ILE A 114 2.05 -3.00 -3.03
CA ILE A 114 1.52 -1.80 -2.42
C ILE A 114 1.56 -0.63 -3.39
N VAL A 115 0.62 0.28 -3.24
CA VAL A 115 0.58 1.55 -3.97
C VAL A 115 0.36 2.68 -2.97
N GLU A 116 1.16 3.70 -3.08
CA GLU A 116 0.99 4.99 -2.41
C GLU A 116 0.62 6.05 -3.45
N ILE A 117 -0.37 6.86 -3.16
CA ILE A 117 -0.85 7.91 -4.06
C ILE A 117 -0.60 9.24 -3.38
N LYS A 118 0.25 10.05 -4.00
CA LYS A 118 0.61 11.36 -3.44
C LYS A 118 -0.61 12.27 -3.37
N SER A 119 -1.02 12.64 -2.17
CA SER A 119 -1.99 13.70 -1.95
C SER A 119 -1.35 15.09 -2.11
N LYS A 120 -2.18 16.13 -2.17
CA LYS A 120 -1.73 17.52 -2.33
C LYS A 120 -0.75 17.96 -1.23
N SER A 121 -0.94 17.48 -0.01
CA SER A 121 -0.11 17.85 1.15
C SER A 121 1.12 16.98 1.33
N ASP A 122 1.21 15.84 0.65
CA ASP A 122 2.28 14.88 0.85
C ASP A 122 3.60 15.33 0.24
N LYS A 123 4.66 14.87 0.89
CA LYS A 123 6.03 14.91 0.35
C LYS A 123 6.37 13.54 -0.22
N ILE A 124 7.07 13.54 -1.35
CA ILE A 124 7.47 12.29 -2.04
C ILE A 124 8.33 11.40 -1.14
N LYS A 125 9.32 11.97 -0.45
CA LYS A 125 10.30 11.19 0.30
C LYS A 125 9.70 10.26 1.37
N PRO A 126 8.76 10.67 2.24
CA PRO A 126 8.12 9.74 3.18
C PRO A 126 7.34 8.60 2.51
N LEU A 127 6.72 8.84 1.35
CA LEU A 127 6.04 7.80 0.58
C LEU A 127 7.03 6.79 0.00
N GLU A 128 8.15 7.27 -0.54
CA GLU A 128 9.24 6.41 -1.02
C GLU A 128 9.83 5.58 0.13
N GLU A 129 10.08 6.18 1.31
CA GLU A 129 10.57 5.49 2.50
C GLU A 129 9.59 4.39 2.94
N LYS A 130 8.28 4.65 2.91
CA LYS A 130 7.25 3.65 3.19
C LYS A 130 7.31 2.50 2.18
N ILE A 131 7.41 2.79 0.89
CA ILE A 131 7.54 1.79 -0.17
C ILE A 131 8.81 0.94 0.04
N GLN A 132 9.95 1.57 0.31
CA GLN A 132 11.21 0.86 0.53
C GLN A 132 11.14 -0.07 1.74
N LEU A 133 10.49 0.34 2.83
CA LEU A 133 10.25 -0.52 3.98
C LEU A 133 9.48 -1.80 3.58
N PHE A 134 8.38 -1.66 2.84
CA PHE A 134 7.62 -2.81 2.38
C PHE A 134 8.43 -3.75 1.47
N LEU A 135 9.24 -3.21 0.56
CA LEU A 135 10.12 -3.99 -0.31
C LEU A 135 11.17 -4.76 0.49
N GLN A 136 11.79 -4.12 1.47
CA GLN A 136 12.77 -4.77 2.37
C GLN A 136 12.15 -5.91 3.18
N LEU A 137 10.87 -5.80 3.52
CA LEU A 137 10.11 -6.81 4.25
C LEU A 137 9.52 -7.91 3.35
N GLY A 138 9.76 -7.87 2.03
CA GLY A 138 9.37 -8.92 1.10
C GLY A 138 8.17 -8.61 0.19
N CYS A 139 7.69 -7.36 0.15
CA CYS A 139 6.80 -6.91 -0.91
C CYS A 139 7.51 -7.04 -2.27
N VAL A 140 6.82 -7.51 -3.29
CA VAL A 140 7.40 -7.76 -4.62
C VAL A 140 7.48 -6.47 -5.44
N VAL A 141 6.44 -5.64 -5.36
CA VAL A 141 6.34 -4.38 -6.11
C VAL A 141 5.75 -3.29 -5.24
N GLY A 142 6.41 -2.14 -5.21
CA GLY A 142 5.85 -0.90 -4.70
C GLY A 142 5.60 0.08 -5.83
N ILE A 143 4.52 0.85 -5.75
CA ILE A 143 4.18 1.85 -6.76
C ILE A 143 3.91 3.18 -6.08
N LEU A 144 4.46 4.26 -6.62
CA LEU A 144 4.13 5.63 -6.25
C LEU A 144 3.42 6.30 -7.43
N ILE A 145 2.22 6.81 -7.20
CA ILE A 145 1.47 7.62 -8.16
C ILE A 145 1.59 9.09 -7.77
N ASP A 146 2.04 9.92 -8.71
CA ASP A 146 2.13 11.37 -8.54
C ASP A 146 1.15 12.06 -9.51
N PRO A 147 -0.05 12.44 -9.03
CA PRO A 147 -1.06 13.11 -9.85
C PRO A 147 -0.61 14.48 -10.38
N ASP A 148 0.25 15.19 -9.64
CA ASP A 148 0.75 16.50 -10.06
C ASP A 148 1.64 16.41 -11.30
N LYS A 149 2.40 15.30 -11.41
CA LYS A 149 3.31 15.05 -12.54
C LYS A 149 2.72 14.14 -13.60
N LEU A 150 1.56 13.55 -13.35
CA LEU A 150 0.94 12.52 -14.17
C LEU A 150 1.91 11.35 -14.43
N THR A 151 2.54 10.86 -13.37
CA THR A 151 3.52 9.77 -13.42
C THR A 151 3.19 8.67 -12.43
N LEU A 152 3.64 7.47 -12.78
CA LEU A 152 3.60 6.29 -11.94
C LEU A 152 5.04 5.74 -11.87
N THR A 153 5.57 5.59 -10.66
CA THR A 153 6.91 5.04 -10.45
C THR A 153 6.83 3.65 -9.85
N VAL A 154 7.43 2.68 -10.51
CA VAL A 154 7.48 1.28 -10.07
C VAL A 154 8.81 1.02 -9.37
N TYR A 155 8.75 0.51 -8.16
CA TYR A 155 9.89 0.14 -7.33
C TYR A 155 9.96 -1.37 -7.14
N ARG A 156 11.15 -1.94 -7.23
CA ARG A 156 11.48 -3.31 -6.84
C ARG A 156 12.75 -3.32 -6.01
N LEU A 157 12.87 -4.27 -5.11
CA LEU A 157 14.05 -4.38 -4.25
C LEU A 157 15.33 -4.52 -5.11
N ASN A 158 16.34 -3.71 -4.79
CA ASN A 158 17.64 -3.69 -5.47
C ASN A 158 17.58 -3.44 -7.00
N GLN A 159 16.56 -2.74 -7.48
CA GLN A 159 16.44 -2.33 -8.88
C GLN A 159 16.26 -0.81 -8.97
N GLU A 160 16.67 -0.24 -10.09
CA GLU A 160 16.38 1.17 -10.38
C GLU A 160 14.88 1.37 -10.59
N PRO A 161 14.29 2.44 -10.03
CA PRO A 161 12.89 2.76 -10.24
C PRO A 161 12.56 3.03 -11.71
N ILE A 162 11.40 2.54 -12.15
CA ILE A 162 10.91 2.77 -13.51
C ILE A 162 9.79 3.80 -13.45
N ILE A 163 9.97 4.94 -14.13
CA ILE A 163 8.98 6.01 -14.22
C ILE A 163 8.16 5.81 -15.50
N LEU A 164 6.86 5.64 -15.34
CA LEU A 164 5.88 5.52 -16.42
C LEU A 164 5.07 6.83 -16.53
N LYS A 165 4.75 7.21 -17.77
CA LYS A 165 3.97 8.41 -18.13
C LYS A 165 2.70 8.01 -18.87
N ASN A 166 1.85 8.98 -19.19
CA ASN A 166 0.51 8.78 -19.76
C ASN A 166 0.34 7.65 -20.78
N ASN A 167 1.26 7.54 -21.75
CA ASN A 167 1.16 6.56 -22.83
C ASN A 167 1.86 5.22 -22.54
N ASP A 168 2.53 5.14 -21.39
CA ASP A 168 3.25 3.93 -21.02
C ASP A 168 2.26 2.91 -20.41
N GLN A 169 2.61 1.65 -20.50
CA GLN A 169 1.83 0.57 -19.91
C GLN A 169 2.50 0.05 -18.65
N LEU A 170 1.74 0.00 -17.57
CA LEU A 170 2.09 -0.74 -16.37
C LEU A 170 1.75 -2.21 -16.58
N THR A 171 2.75 -3.07 -16.44
CA THR A 171 2.59 -4.52 -16.39
C THR A 171 3.22 -5.08 -15.12
N LEU A 172 2.61 -6.11 -14.57
CA LEU A 172 3.05 -6.78 -13.34
C LEU A 172 3.11 -8.29 -13.56
N PRO A 173 3.95 -8.80 -14.48
CA PRO A 173 3.94 -10.20 -14.90
C PRO A 173 4.20 -11.17 -13.75
N ASP A 174 4.98 -10.76 -12.75
CA ASP A 174 5.32 -11.56 -11.58
C ASP A 174 4.14 -11.74 -10.61
N LEU A 175 3.17 -10.82 -10.64
CA LEU A 175 2.01 -10.81 -9.74
C LEU A 175 0.70 -11.09 -10.47
N LEU A 176 0.52 -10.45 -11.62
CA LEU A 176 -0.72 -10.40 -12.39
C LEU A 176 -0.43 -10.71 -13.87
N PRO A 177 -0.13 -11.96 -14.22
CA PRO A 177 0.22 -12.32 -15.59
C PRO A 177 -0.86 -11.90 -16.59
N GLY A 178 -0.46 -11.18 -17.64
CA GLY A 178 -1.35 -10.69 -18.69
C GLY A 178 -2.21 -9.47 -18.32
N TRP A 179 -2.08 -8.94 -17.10
CA TRP A 179 -2.70 -7.67 -16.75
C TRP A 179 -1.83 -6.51 -17.23
N GLU A 180 -2.48 -5.52 -17.81
CA GLU A 180 -1.85 -4.30 -18.27
C GLU A 180 -2.79 -3.12 -18.04
N LEU A 181 -2.21 -1.96 -17.81
CA LEU A 181 -2.89 -0.70 -17.56
C LEU A 181 -2.12 0.43 -18.26
N THR A 182 -2.79 1.17 -19.13
CA THR A 182 -2.24 2.42 -19.66
C THR A 182 -2.31 3.50 -18.57
N VAL A 183 -1.21 4.16 -18.27
CA VAL A 183 -1.12 5.11 -17.13
C VAL A 183 -2.19 6.19 -17.20
N SER A 184 -2.54 6.66 -18.41
CA SER A 184 -3.58 7.67 -18.61
C SER A 184 -4.99 7.24 -18.19
N GLU A 185 -5.24 5.94 -18.04
CA GLU A 185 -6.55 5.43 -17.58
C GLU A 185 -6.79 5.68 -16.09
N LEU A 186 -5.76 6.02 -15.33
CA LEU A 186 -5.86 6.33 -13.91
C LEU A 186 -6.36 7.75 -13.63
N TRP A 187 -6.19 8.66 -14.59
CA TRP A 187 -6.50 10.05 -14.32
C TRP A 187 -8.00 10.33 -14.39
N PRO A 188 -8.52 11.16 -13.46
CA PRO A 188 -9.93 11.53 -13.46
C PRO A 188 -10.38 12.11 -14.81
N PRO A 189 -11.48 11.63 -15.39
CA PRO A 189 -11.97 12.14 -16.66
C PRO A 189 -12.58 13.55 -16.49
N VAL A 190 -12.50 14.36 -17.55
CA VAL A 190 -13.26 15.60 -17.62
C VAL A 190 -14.60 15.29 -18.30
N PHE A 191 -15.69 15.57 -17.60
CA PHE A 191 -17.05 15.45 -18.15
C PHE A 191 -17.46 16.81 -18.73
N GLU A 192 -17.94 16.83 -19.97
CA GLU A 192 -18.49 18.01 -20.64
C GLU A 192 -19.99 18.21 -20.31
#